data_3d57fbef990be729cc0bff1a123badd1
#
_entry.id   3d57fbef990be729cc0bff1a123badd1
#
_cell.length_a   1.000
_cell.length_b   1.000
_cell.length_c   1.000
_cell.angle_alpha   90.00
_cell.angle_beta   90.00
_cell.angle_gamma   90.00
#
_symmetry.space_group_name_H-M   'P 1'
#
loop_
_entity.id
_entity.type
_entity.pdbx_description
1 polymer ?
#
loop_
_entity_poly.entity_id
_entity_poly.type
_entity_poly.pdbx_seq_one_letter_code
_entity_poly.pdbx_strand_id
1 'polypeptide(L)'
;KERDILKMWEGLGYYRRARNLLACSKILVNNYKSRLPRSIIEIKKLPGVGDYTANALLGLVYNEPRIALDGNVKRVFSRNLNIEEEKINFDKLIKKNKKKLFITKRNDDFVEALMEFGALICKPKDPNCLTCCLNKTCKYFKSNKKIKNIKNKMIKNKNYDIFCYINKKQQIALTKSNQISFLKNFNLPAIKESKSSLKNKNWIFLKNYKNSISNLKLNINLYYKFSNKIPRAYSWYSLKNNREFVPSFTKKILRQISSLY
;
A
#
# COMPACT_ATOMS: atom_id res chain seq x y z
N LYS A 1 11.01 18.50 4.42
CA LYS A 1 10.19 18.26 5.64
C LYS A 1 9.18 17.17 5.40
N GLU A 2 8.59 16.55 6.46
CA GLU A 2 7.58 15.48 6.30
C GLU A 2 6.38 15.94 5.46
N ARG A 3 5.93 17.17 5.65
CA ARG A 3 4.83 17.75 4.88
C ARG A 3 5.09 17.75 3.38
N ASP A 4 6.30 18.04 2.97
CA ASP A 4 6.66 18.21 1.56
C ASP A 4 6.68 16.84 0.85
N ILE A 5 7.27 15.82 1.48
CA ILE A 5 7.27 14.47 0.94
C ILE A 5 5.85 13.87 0.89
N LEU A 6 5.02 14.12 1.91
CA LEU A 6 3.63 13.67 1.89
C LEU A 6 2.82 14.35 0.78
N LYS A 7 3.10 15.61 0.47
CA LYS A 7 2.47 16.32 -0.64
C LYS A 7 2.89 15.74 -1.99
N MET A 8 4.18 15.45 -2.18
CA MET A 8 4.66 14.78 -3.39
C MET A 8 4.11 13.35 -3.53
N TRP A 9 3.84 12.68 -2.40
CA TRP A 9 3.30 11.31 -2.36
C TRP A 9 1.79 11.25 -2.51
N GLU A 10 1.17 12.39 -2.76
CA GLU A 10 -0.27 12.49 -2.80
C GLU A 10 -0.88 11.63 -3.91
N GLY A 11 -1.94 10.89 -3.59
CA GLY A 11 -2.59 9.97 -4.53
C GLY A 11 -2.05 8.54 -4.52
N LEU A 12 -0.79 8.32 -4.13
CA LEU A 12 -0.17 6.99 -4.14
C LEU A 12 -0.60 6.07 -2.98
N GLY A 13 -1.21 6.63 -1.96
CA GLY A 13 -1.63 5.87 -0.77
C GLY A 13 -0.47 5.29 0.03
N TYR A 14 -0.78 4.46 1.04
CA TYR A 14 0.25 3.84 1.89
C TYR A 14 1.31 4.83 2.39
N TYR A 15 0.90 5.97 2.92
CA TYR A 15 1.74 7.11 3.32
C TYR A 15 2.84 6.76 4.32
N ARG A 16 2.74 5.61 5.00
CA ARG A 16 3.83 5.06 5.82
C ARG A 16 5.10 4.85 4.99
N ARG A 17 4.99 4.52 3.71
CA ARG A 17 6.15 4.36 2.82
C ARG A 17 6.89 5.70 2.65
N ALA A 18 6.16 6.80 2.44
CA ALA A 18 6.76 8.13 2.34
C ALA A 18 7.48 8.55 3.63
N ARG A 19 6.87 8.29 4.79
CA ARG A 19 7.50 8.54 6.09
C ARG A 19 8.74 7.69 6.32
N ASN A 20 8.67 6.40 5.98
CA ASN A 20 9.81 5.50 6.06
C ASN A 20 10.94 5.94 5.12
N LEU A 21 10.62 6.36 3.89
CA LEU A 21 11.60 6.87 2.93
C LEU A 21 12.33 8.10 3.50
N LEU A 22 11.59 9.06 4.08
CA LEU A 22 12.18 10.23 4.73
C LEU A 22 13.05 9.86 5.93
N ALA A 23 12.60 8.92 6.77
CA ALA A 23 13.39 8.45 7.91
C ALA A 23 14.66 7.72 7.46
N CYS A 24 14.52 6.86 6.43
CA CYS A 24 15.63 6.15 5.82
C CYS A 24 16.68 7.12 5.26
N SER A 25 16.26 8.14 4.49
CA SER A 25 17.20 9.12 3.92
C SER A 25 18.00 9.87 5.00
N LYS A 26 17.37 10.24 6.12
CA LYS A 26 18.05 10.88 7.25
C LYS A 26 19.10 9.96 7.88
N ILE A 27 18.77 8.68 8.06
CA ILE A 27 19.71 7.69 8.61
C ILE A 27 20.88 7.47 7.66
N LEU A 28 20.63 7.39 6.35
CA LEU A 28 21.68 7.25 5.35
C LEU A 28 22.65 8.44 5.36
N VAL A 29 22.13 9.66 5.45
CA VAL A 29 22.95 10.87 5.55
C VAL A 29 23.81 10.85 6.82
N ASN A 30 23.19 10.60 7.97
CA ASN A 30 23.86 10.74 9.26
C ASN A 30 24.83 9.60 9.57
N ASN A 31 24.46 8.35 9.21
CA ASN A 31 25.18 7.17 9.66
C ASN A 31 25.98 6.45 8.56
N TYR A 32 25.65 6.71 7.28
CA TYR A 32 26.20 5.97 6.14
C TYR A 32 26.80 6.86 5.05
N LYS A 33 27.14 8.12 5.37
CA LYS A 33 27.76 9.07 4.43
C LYS A 33 26.97 9.19 3.11
N SER A 34 25.62 9.22 3.20
CA SER A 34 24.69 9.28 2.06
C SER A 34 24.78 8.07 1.09
N ARG A 35 25.34 6.96 1.52
CA ARG A 35 25.46 5.73 0.72
C ARG A 35 24.58 4.64 1.30
N LEU A 36 24.02 3.80 0.44
CA LEU A 36 23.30 2.61 0.88
C LEU A 36 24.32 1.57 1.39
N PRO A 37 24.13 0.96 2.57
CA PRO A 37 25.01 -0.11 3.03
C PRO A 37 24.91 -1.37 2.14
N ARG A 38 26.00 -2.13 2.01
CA ARG A 38 26.01 -3.40 1.24
C ARG A 38 25.62 -4.62 2.06
N SER A 39 25.71 -4.52 3.39
CA SER A 39 25.32 -5.64 4.24
C SER A 39 23.80 -5.74 4.34
N ILE A 40 23.26 -6.94 4.11
CA ILE A 40 21.82 -7.20 4.27
C ILE A 40 21.34 -6.92 5.70
N ILE A 41 22.19 -7.15 6.69
CA ILE A 41 21.91 -6.89 8.11
C ILE A 41 21.72 -5.37 8.31
N GLU A 42 22.60 -4.55 7.75
CA GLU A 42 22.54 -3.09 7.87
C GLU A 42 21.36 -2.50 7.07
N ILE A 43 21.13 -3.00 5.85
CA ILE A 43 19.99 -2.58 5.03
C ILE A 43 18.66 -2.85 5.75
N LYS A 44 18.52 -3.99 6.42
CA LYS A 44 17.29 -4.35 7.15
C LYS A 44 17.05 -3.51 8.42
N LYS A 45 18.05 -2.81 8.94
CA LYS A 45 17.87 -1.83 10.03
C LYS A 45 17.20 -0.54 9.55
N LEU A 46 17.17 -0.27 8.24
CA LEU A 46 16.58 0.94 7.69
C LEU A 46 15.04 0.91 7.78
N PRO A 47 14.40 2.03 8.11
CA PRO A 47 12.95 2.11 8.25
C PRO A 47 12.19 1.66 6.99
N GLY A 48 11.29 0.69 7.16
CA GLY A 48 10.47 0.17 6.07
C GLY A 48 11.14 -0.82 5.14
N VAL A 49 12.37 -1.24 5.44
CA VAL A 49 13.10 -2.24 4.68
C VAL A 49 12.93 -3.62 5.33
N GLY A 50 12.17 -4.49 4.68
CA GLY A 50 12.04 -5.91 4.99
C GLY A 50 12.89 -6.77 4.07
N ASP A 51 12.75 -8.10 4.18
CA ASP A 51 13.52 -9.07 3.37
C ASP A 51 13.38 -8.83 1.87
N TYR A 52 12.16 -8.61 1.39
CA TYR A 52 11.91 -8.28 -0.01
C TYR A 52 12.70 -7.06 -0.47
N THR A 53 12.55 -5.93 0.24
CA THR A 53 13.19 -4.66 -0.13
C THR A 53 14.72 -4.77 -0.03
N ALA A 54 15.23 -5.44 1.00
CA ALA A 54 16.67 -5.63 1.17
C ALA A 54 17.28 -6.45 0.01
N ASN A 55 16.64 -7.57 -0.36
CA ASN A 55 17.10 -8.38 -1.49
C ASN A 55 16.97 -7.65 -2.84
N ALA A 56 15.88 -6.85 -3.03
CA ALA A 56 15.72 -6.01 -4.22
C ALA A 56 16.85 -4.98 -4.34
N LEU A 57 17.15 -4.26 -3.24
CA LEU A 57 18.23 -3.26 -3.22
C LEU A 57 19.60 -3.89 -3.50
N LEU A 58 19.91 -5.03 -2.89
CA LEU A 58 21.18 -5.72 -3.13
C LEU A 58 21.32 -6.25 -4.56
N GLY A 59 20.22 -6.78 -5.12
CA GLY A 59 20.21 -7.27 -6.49
C GLY A 59 20.31 -6.13 -7.52
N LEU A 60 19.41 -5.13 -7.42
CA LEU A 60 19.29 -4.06 -8.42
C LEU A 60 20.43 -3.02 -8.34
N VAL A 61 20.86 -2.66 -7.11
CA VAL A 61 21.86 -1.59 -6.94
C VAL A 61 23.29 -2.12 -6.91
N TYR A 62 23.48 -3.31 -6.33
CA TYR A 62 24.82 -3.87 -6.14
C TYR A 62 25.10 -5.09 -6.99
N ASN A 63 24.16 -5.44 -7.87
CA ASN A 63 24.27 -6.60 -8.76
C ASN A 63 24.60 -7.92 -8.02
N GLU A 64 24.11 -8.05 -6.77
CA GLU A 64 24.30 -9.27 -6.00
C GLU A 64 23.34 -10.37 -6.47
N PRO A 65 23.76 -11.67 -6.42
CA PRO A 65 22.91 -12.79 -6.78
C PRO A 65 21.83 -13.02 -5.72
N ARG A 66 20.77 -12.20 -5.78
CA ARG A 66 19.62 -12.16 -4.87
C ARG A 66 18.31 -12.31 -5.63
N ILE A 67 17.28 -12.72 -4.96
CA ILE A 67 15.90 -12.73 -5.49
C ILE A 67 14.99 -11.92 -4.55
N ALA A 68 14.35 -10.92 -5.09
CA ALA A 68 13.31 -10.16 -4.41
C ALA A 68 11.99 -10.94 -4.45
N LEU A 69 11.69 -11.68 -3.39
CA LEU A 69 10.51 -12.54 -3.30
C LEU A 69 9.24 -11.73 -2.99
N ASP A 70 8.62 -11.15 -4.01
CA ASP A 70 7.27 -10.61 -3.92
C ASP A 70 6.20 -11.68 -4.27
N GLY A 71 4.93 -11.31 -4.22
CA GLY A 71 3.83 -12.22 -4.59
C GLY A 71 3.86 -12.64 -6.07
N ASN A 72 4.44 -11.84 -6.96
CA ASN A 72 4.60 -12.18 -8.37
C ASN A 72 5.67 -13.25 -8.55
N VAL A 73 6.83 -13.02 -7.97
CA VAL A 73 7.97 -13.96 -8.03
C VAL A 73 7.63 -15.28 -7.36
N LYS A 74 7.01 -15.28 -6.20
CA LYS A 74 6.55 -16.50 -5.52
C LYS A 74 5.58 -17.29 -6.37
N ARG A 75 4.62 -16.62 -7.03
CA ARG A 75 3.69 -17.26 -7.96
C ARG A 75 4.40 -17.91 -9.15
N VAL A 76 5.42 -17.26 -9.71
CA VAL A 76 6.22 -17.83 -10.81
C VAL A 76 6.86 -19.16 -10.38
N PHE A 77 7.55 -19.18 -9.23
CA PHE A 77 8.16 -20.39 -8.71
C PHE A 77 7.12 -21.47 -8.38
N SER A 78 6.05 -21.09 -7.70
CA SER A 78 4.95 -21.99 -7.32
C SER A 78 4.35 -22.70 -8.55
N ARG A 79 4.05 -21.93 -9.61
CA ARG A 79 3.56 -22.51 -10.87
C ARG A 79 4.60 -23.32 -11.62
N ASN A 80 5.83 -22.85 -11.70
CA ASN A 80 6.88 -23.59 -12.39
C ASN A 80 7.08 -24.98 -11.77
N LEU A 81 6.98 -25.09 -10.44
CA LEU A 81 7.07 -26.33 -9.69
C LEU A 81 5.74 -27.08 -9.58
N ASN A 82 4.61 -26.46 -9.84
CA ASN A 82 3.24 -26.91 -9.56
C ASN A 82 3.03 -27.31 -8.08
N ILE A 83 3.58 -26.49 -7.18
CA ILE A 83 3.50 -26.64 -5.73
C ILE A 83 2.85 -25.40 -5.14
N GLU A 84 1.90 -25.55 -4.21
CA GLU A 84 1.26 -24.46 -3.51
C GLU A 84 2.29 -23.60 -2.77
N GLU A 85 2.14 -22.27 -2.81
CA GLU A 85 3.12 -21.30 -2.28
C GLU A 85 3.46 -21.55 -0.81
N GLU A 86 2.45 -21.91 0.00
CA GLU A 86 2.61 -22.17 1.43
C GLU A 86 3.46 -23.43 1.73
N LYS A 87 3.59 -24.33 0.77
CA LYS A 87 4.38 -25.57 0.89
C LYS A 87 5.84 -25.39 0.43
N ILE A 88 6.18 -24.21 -0.12
CA ILE A 88 7.53 -23.94 -0.63
C ILE A 88 8.36 -23.21 0.42
N ASN A 89 9.46 -23.80 0.84
CA ASN A 89 10.52 -23.08 1.53
C ASN A 89 11.42 -22.38 0.48
N PHE A 90 11.11 -21.10 0.20
CA PHE A 90 11.80 -20.34 -0.84
C PHE A 90 13.28 -20.13 -0.57
N ASP A 91 13.67 -19.92 0.68
CA ASP A 91 15.09 -19.73 1.04
C ASP A 91 15.91 -21.00 0.73
N LYS A 92 15.40 -22.17 1.12
CA LYS A 92 16.01 -23.47 0.81
C LYS A 92 16.04 -23.72 -0.70
N LEU A 93 14.95 -23.39 -1.40
CA LEU A 93 14.85 -23.55 -2.85
C LEU A 93 15.90 -22.70 -3.59
N ILE A 94 15.99 -21.41 -3.25
CA ILE A 94 16.95 -20.49 -3.86
C ILE A 94 18.38 -20.90 -3.55
N LYS A 95 18.69 -21.21 -2.28
CA LYS A 95 20.02 -21.66 -1.85
C LYS A 95 20.46 -22.91 -2.60
N LYS A 96 19.58 -23.91 -2.72
CA LYS A 96 19.86 -25.16 -3.45
C LYS A 96 20.12 -24.93 -4.93
N ASN A 97 19.42 -23.99 -5.55
CA ASN A 97 19.49 -23.75 -7.00
C ASN A 97 20.32 -22.50 -7.36
N LYS A 98 21.08 -21.94 -6.43
CA LYS A 98 21.79 -20.66 -6.64
C LYS A 98 22.62 -20.65 -7.92
N LYS A 99 23.42 -21.71 -8.17
CA LYS A 99 24.27 -21.83 -9.37
C LYS A 99 23.46 -21.87 -10.67
N LYS A 100 22.24 -22.42 -10.65
CA LYS A 100 21.36 -22.53 -11.83
C LYS A 100 20.56 -21.25 -12.07
N LEU A 101 20.25 -20.51 -11.01
CA LEU A 101 19.48 -19.27 -11.08
C LEU A 101 20.33 -18.08 -11.50
N PHE A 102 21.57 -18.03 -11.06
CA PHE A 102 22.51 -16.93 -11.30
C PHE A 102 23.65 -17.38 -12.21
N ILE A 103 23.30 -17.66 -13.48
CA ILE A 103 24.25 -18.14 -14.49
C ILE A 103 25.03 -16.96 -15.08
N THR A 104 24.41 -15.80 -15.20
CA THR A 104 25.01 -14.60 -15.76
C THR A 104 25.54 -13.67 -14.69
N LYS A 105 26.42 -12.73 -15.09
CA LYS A 105 26.89 -11.65 -14.20
C LYS A 105 25.89 -10.48 -14.12
N ARG A 106 24.78 -10.54 -14.85
CA ARG A 106 23.72 -9.49 -14.88
C ARG A 106 22.59 -9.86 -13.90
N ASN A 107 22.91 -9.87 -12.61
CA ASN A 107 21.94 -10.26 -11.58
C ASN A 107 20.86 -9.19 -11.40
N ASP A 108 21.18 -7.93 -11.60
CA ASP A 108 20.27 -6.79 -11.60
C ASP A 108 19.15 -6.97 -12.63
N ASP A 109 19.51 -7.24 -13.89
CA ASP A 109 18.54 -7.54 -14.95
C ASP A 109 17.71 -8.79 -14.62
N PHE A 110 18.32 -9.82 -14.03
CA PHE A 110 17.60 -11.03 -13.66
C PHE A 110 16.56 -10.77 -12.58
N VAL A 111 16.87 -9.94 -11.57
CA VAL A 111 15.92 -9.56 -10.52
C VAL A 111 14.74 -8.77 -11.12
N GLU A 112 15.03 -7.80 -11.98
CA GLU A 112 14.02 -6.99 -12.65
C GLU A 112 13.15 -7.85 -13.58
N ALA A 113 13.78 -8.62 -14.47
CA ALA A 113 13.09 -9.50 -15.40
C ALA A 113 12.17 -10.51 -14.69
N LEU A 114 12.60 -11.07 -13.55
CA LEU A 114 11.78 -12.02 -12.80
C LEU A 114 10.53 -11.36 -12.19
N MET A 115 10.65 -10.11 -11.72
CA MET A 115 9.53 -9.33 -11.21
C MET A 115 8.53 -8.98 -12.33
N GLU A 116 9.03 -8.48 -13.46
CA GLU A 116 8.23 -8.15 -14.65
C GLU A 116 7.58 -9.39 -15.26
N PHE A 117 8.31 -10.48 -15.36
CA PHE A 117 7.77 -11.75 -15.85
C PHE A 117 6.54 -12.19 -15.06
N GLY A 118 6.60 -12.06 -13.74
CA GLY A 118 5.46 -12.34 -12.88
C GLY A 118 4.30 -11.36 -13.06
N ALA A 119 4.56 -10.10 -13.39
CA ALA A 119 3.55 -9.07 -13.60
C ALA A 119 2.90 -9.16 -15.00
N LEU A 120 3.68 -9.40 -16.03
CA LEU A 120 3.27 -9.27 -17.42
C LEU A 120 2.91 -10.60 -18.09
N ILE A 121 3.65 -11.67 -17.81
CA ILE A 121 3.51 -12.98 -18.45
C ILE A 121 2.77 -13.95 -17.54
N CYS A 122 3.35 -14.27 -16.38
CA CYS A 122 2.78 -15.22 -15.42
C CYS A 122 1.74 -14.53 -14.51
N LYS A 123 0.75 -13.86 -15.12
CA LYS A 123 -0.29 -13.07 -14.43
C LYS A 123 -1.10 -13.91 -13.44
N PRO A 124 -1.70 -13.28 -12.40
CA PRO A 124 -2.56 -13.98 -11.43
C PRO A 124 -3.73 -14.70 -12.11
N LYS A 125 -4.44 -14.00 -12.99
CA LYS A 125 -5.51 -14.52 -13.83
C LYS A 125 -5.03 -14.55 -15.27
N ASP A 126 -5.45 -15.55 -16.00
CA ASP A 126 -5.17 -15.71 -17.44
C ASP A 126 -3.68 -15.47 -17.81
N PRO A 127 -2.76 -16.31 -17.30
CA PRO A 127 -1.35 -16.20 -17.62
C PRO A 127 -1.09 -16.51 -19.10
N ASN A 128 -0.16 -15.80 -19.73
CA ASN A 128 0.21 -15.97 -21.13
C ASN A 128 1.13 -17.22 -21.32
N CYS A 129 0.59 -18.40 -21.05
CA CYS A 129 1.39 -19.64 -21.03
C CYS A 129 1.91 -20.06 -22.39
N LEU A 130 1.18 -19.79 -23.47
CA LEU A 130 1.60 -20.17 -24.84
C LEU A 130 2.84 -19.41 -25.30
N THR A 131 2.95 -18.14 -24.94
CA THR A 131 4.12 -17.29 -25.29
C THR A 131 5.18 -17.27 -24.19
N CYS A 132 5.01 -18.05 -23.12
CA CYS A 132 5.88 -18.07 -21.98
C CYS A 132 7.18 -18.81 -22.29
N CYS A 133 8.33 -18.19 -22.04
CA CYS A 133 9.65 -18.83 -22.25
C CYS A 133 9.88 -20.06 -21.35
N LEU A 134 9.12 -20.20 -20.24
CA LEU A 134 9.18 -21.36 -19.35
C LEU A 134 8.16 -22.46 -19.68
N ASN A 135 7.35 -22.34 -20.73
CA ASN A 135 6.25 -23.29 -21.02
C ASN A 135 6.73 -24.74 -21.15
N LYS A 136 7.90 -24.95 -21.80
CA LYS A 136 8.50 -26.28 -22.00
C LYS A 136 8.93 -26.96 -20.69
N THR A 137 9.16 -26.21 -19.60
CA THR A 137 9.63 -26.75 -18.31
C THR A 137 8.61 -26.57 -17.20
N CYS A 138 7.60 -25.72 -17.40
CA CYS A 138 6.63 -25.36 -16.39
C CYS A 138 5.67 -26.53 -16.05
N LYS A 139 5.79 -27.08 -14.86
CA LYS A 139 4.97 -28.19 -14.40
C LYS A 139 3.47 -27.83 -14.29
N TYR A 140 3.15 -26.59 -13.92
CA TYR A 140 1.77 -26.09 -13.90
C TYR A 140 1.15 -26.12 -15.31
N PHE A 141 1.87 -25.69 -16.33
CA PHE A 141 1.36 -25.68 -17.71
C PHE A 141 1.13 -27.10 -18.26
N LYS A 142 2.03 -28.01 -17.94
CA LYS A 142 1.97 -29.41 -18.38
C LYS A 142 1.00 -30.30 -17.57
N SER A 143 0.61 -29.86 -16.39
CA SER A 143 -0.20 -30.68 -15.48
C SER A 143 -1.67 -30.58 -15.77
N ASN A 144 -2.38 -31.72 -15.77
CA ASN A 144 -3.84 -31.78 -15.78
C ASN A 144 -4.41 -31.37 -14.40
N LYS A 145 -3.68 -31.60 -13.30
CA LYS A 145 -4.06 -31.21 -11.95
C LYS A 145 -3.27 -29.97 -11.53
N LYS A 146 -3.84 -28.80 -11.78
CA LYS A 146 -3.21 -27.51 -11.44
C LYS A 146 -3.42 -27.15 -9.98
N ILE A 147 -2.39 -26.56 -9.36
CA ILE A 147 -2.54 -25.95 -8.04
C ILE A 147 -3.61 -24.86 -8.06
N LYS A 148 -4.37 -24.75 -7.00
CA LYS A 148 -5.33 -23.66 -6.82
C LYS A 148 -4.55 -22.34 -6.66
N ASN A 149 -4.77 -21.43 -7.60
CA ASN A 149 -4.16 -20.12 -7.52
C ASN A 149 -4.92 -19.23 -6.54
N ILE A 150 -4.18 -18.67 -5.59
CA ILE A 150 -4.49 -17.46 -4.83
C ILE A 150 -5.64 -17.57 -3.84
N LYS A 151 -5.30 -17.50 -2.57
CA LYS A 151 -6.23 -17.05 -1.55
C LYS A 151 -6.70 -15.65 -1.93
N ASN A 152 -7.96 -15.53 -2.32
CA ASN A 152 -8.60 -14.21 -2.37
C ASN A 152 -8.42 -13.58 -0.99
N LYS A 153 -7.71 -12.47 -0.89
CA LYS A 153 -7.63 -11.71 0.37
C LYS A 153 -9.06 -11.49 0.82
N MET A 154 -9.39 -11.95 2.03
CA MET A 154 -10.72 -11.72 2.59
C MET A 154 -11.01 -10.21 2.57
N ILE A 155 -12.04 -9.84 1.83
CA ILE A 155 -12.54 -8.47 1.80
C ILE A 155 -13.29 -8.26 3.10
N LYS A 156 -12.86 -7.26 3.88
CA LYS A 156 -13.56 -6.87 5.11
C LYS A 156 -14.46 -5.68 4.80
N ASN A 157 -15.75 -5.83 5.05
CA ASN A 157 -16.70 -4.73 4.96
C ASN A 157 -16.73 -3.99 6.30
N LYS A 158 -16.68 -2.65 6.26
CA LYS A 158 -16.83 -1.79 7.43
C LYS A 158 -17.75 -0.63 7.12
N ASN A 159 -18.58 -0.30 8.10
CA ASN A 159 -19.52 0.82 8.01
C ASN A 159 -19.03 1.97 8.91
N TYR A 160 -19.00 3.18 8.37
CA TYR A 160 -18.57 4.37 9.08
C TYR A 160 -19.55 5.51 8.90
N ASP A 161 -19.77 6.25 9.99
CA ASP A 161 -20.45 7.55 10.00
C ASP A 161 -19.41 8.65 10.08
N ILE A 162 -19.44 9.57 9.14
CA ILE A 162 -18.53 10.72 9.06
C ILE A 162 -19.32 11.99 9.30
N PHE A 163 -18.82 12.82 10.22
CA PHE A 163 -19.46 14.03 10.69
C PHE A 163 -18.61 15.26 10.36
N CYS A 164 -19.11 16.12 9.48
CA CYS A 164 -18.41 17.31 9.00
C CYS A 164 -19.01 18.59 9.62
N TYR A 165 -18.25 19.23 10.51
CA TYR A 165 -18.56 20.61 10.90
C TYR A 165 -18.17 21.54 9.76
N ILE A 166 -19.06 22.45 9.38
CA ILE A 166 -18.89 23.40 8.27
C ILE A 166 -19.21 24.80 8.78
N ASN A 167 -18.46 25.82 8.38
CA ASN A 167 -18.76 27.21 8.72
C ASN A 167 -19.07 28.04 7.48
N LYS A 168 -19.57 29.25 7.70
CA LYS A 168 -19.94 30.22 6.64
C LYS A 168 -18.76 30.65 5.75
N LYS A 169 -17.49 30.46 6.21
CA LYS A 169 -16.27 30.75 5.45
C LYS A 169 -15.87 29.59 4.53
N GLN A 170 -16.73 28.60 4.31
CA GLN A 170 -16.45 27.38 3.53
C GLN A 170 -15.23 26.63 4.05
N GLN A 171 -15.15 26.46 5.38
CA GLN A 171 -14.12 25.67 6.03
C GLN A 171 -14.76 24.45 6.68
N ILE A 172 -13.99 23.35 6.71
CA ILE A 172 -14.38 22.09 7.36
C ILE A 172 -13.44 21.84 8.53
N ALA A 173 -13.98 21.35 9.64
CA ALA A 173 -13.20 20.99 10.80
C ALA A 173 -12.54 19.61 10.59
N LEU A 174 -11.23 19.56 10.73
CA LEU A 174 -10.43 18.33 10.65
C LEU A 174 -9.63 18.12 11.93
N THR A 175 -9.35 16.85 12.26
CA THR A 175 -8.52 16.47 13.39
C THR A 175 -7.53 15.36 13.02
N LYS A 176 -6.35 15.37 13.65
CA LYS A 176 -5.38 14.26 13.61
C LYS A 176 -5.67 13.21 14.70
N SER A 177 -6.45 13.55 15.69
CA SER A 177 -6.86 12.67 16.80
C SER A 177 -7.99 11.74 16.37
N ASN A 178 -7.73 10.86 15.40
CA ASN A 178 -8.69 9.85 14.96
C ASN A 178 -8.24 8.44 15.37
N GLN A 179 -9.20 7.56 15.60
CA GLN A 179 -8.96 6.18 16.04
C GLN A 179 -8.88 5.18 14.88
N ILE A 180 -8.85 5.65 13.64
CA ILE A 180 -8.85 4.77 12.48
C ILE A 180 -7.42 4.31 12.17
N SER A 181 -7.15 3.04 12.32
CA SER A 181 -5.81 2.45 12.21
C SER A 181 -5.13 2.72 10.85
N PHE A 182 -5.88 2.71 9.73
CA PHE A 182 -5.33 2.88 8.39
C PHE A 182 -5.04 4.34 7.99
N LEU A 183 -5.56 5.32 8.78
CA LEU A 183 -5.34 6.76 8.58
C LEU A 183 -4.95 7.48 9.89
N LYS A 184 -4.29 6.78 10.79
CA LYS A 184 -3.81 7.33 12.06
C LYS A 184 -2.89 8.54 11.82
N ASN A 185 -3.12 9.60 12.60
CA ASN A 185 -2.35 10.86 12.55
C ASN A 185 -2.52 11.68 11.25
N PHE A 186 -3.58 11.44 10.47
CA PHE A 186 -3.93 12.30 9.34
C PHE A 186 -5.15 13.17 9.64
N ASN A 187 -5.22 14.31 8.98
CA ASN A 187 -6.34 15.24 9.09
C ASN A 187 -7.61 14.61 8.48
N LEU A 188 -8.58 14.29 9.34
CA LEU A 188 -9.86 13.70 8.98
C LEU A 188 -11.01 14.49 9.65
N PRO A 189 -12.22 14.52 9.08
CA PRO A 189 -13.43 14.85 9.81
C PRO A 189 -13.65 13.88 10.98
N ALA A 190 -14.62 14.18 11.86
CA ALA A 190 -15.01 13.22 12.88
C ALA A 190 -15.53 11.93 12.22
N ILE A 191 -15.02 10.79 12.64
CA ILE A 191 -15.39 9.50 12.07
C ILE A 191 -15.59 8.48 13.17
N LYS A 192 -16.67 7.70 13.08
CA LYS A 192 -17.03 6.63 14.02
C LYS A 192 -17.43 5.38 13.24
N GLU A 193 -17.18 4.21 13.78
CA GLU A 193 -17.75 2.97 13.25
C GLU A 193 -19.27 3.00 13.49
N SER A 194 -20.07 2.78 12.43
CA SER A 194 -21.53 2.85 12.51
C SER A 194 -22.04 1.74 13.42
N LYS A 195 -22.77 2.13 14.46
CA LYS A 195 -23.57 1.22 15.28
C LYS A 195 -25.03 1.39 14.86
N SER A 196 -25.74 0.31 14.63
CA SER A 196 -27.08 0.21 14.02
C SER A 196 -28.21 0.99 14.73
N SER A 197 -27.96 1.74 15.80
CA SER A 197 -29.00 2.34 16.64
C SER A 197 -28.88 3.84 16.95
N LEU A 198 -27.91 4.58 16.39
CA LEU A 198 -27.76 5.99 16.72
C LEU A 198 -28.49 6.88 15.72
N LYS A 199 -29.71 7.32 16.06
CA LYS A 199 -30.32 8.50 15.45
C LYS A 199 -29.51 9.72 15.87
N ASN A 200 -28.72 10.25 14.94
CA ASN A 200 -27.91 11.47 15.16
C ASN A 200 -28.79 12.73 15.06
N LYS A 201 -29.62 12.99 16.08
CA LYS A 201 -30.65 14.04 16.10
C LYS A 201 -30.22 15.47 15.70
N ASN A 202 -28.89 15.75 15.77
CA ASN A 202 -28.32 17.08 15.53
C ASN A 202 -27.45 17.17 14.27
N TRP A 203 -27.51 16.19 13.38
CA TRP A 203 -26.70 16.13 12.16
C TRP A 203 -27.59 15.95 10.94
N ILE A 204 -27.31 16.66 9.89
CA ILE A 204 -28.02 16.54 8.63
C ILE A 204 -27.36 15.47 7.81
N PHE A 205 -28.11 14.46 7.39
CA PHE A 205 -27.64 13.43 6.50
C PHE A 205 -27.45 14.02 5.09
N LEU A 206 -26.27 13.80 4.51
CA LEU A 206 -25.99 14.24 3.15
C LEU A 206 -26.20 13.10 2.14
N LYS A 207 -25.45 12.01 2.31
CA LYS A 207 -25.55 10.83 1.44
C LYS A 207 -24.75 9.63 1.94
N ASN A 208 -25.01 8.49 1.27
CA ASN A 208 -24.21 7.28 1.39
C ASN A 208 -23.26 7.18 0.20
N TYR A 209 -22.05 6.68 0.42
CA TYR A 209 -21.16 6.28 -0.66
C TYR A 209 -20.24 5.13 -0.25
N LYS A 210 -19.74 4.41 -1.25
CA LYS A 210 -18.79 3.31 -1.06
C LYS A 210 -17.38 3.79 -1.37
N ASN A 211 -16.44 3.36 -0.58
CA ASN A 211 -15.02 3.56 -0.83
C ASN A 211 -14.25 2.26 -0.56
N SER A 212 -13.04 2.14 -1.06
CA SER A 212 -12.20 0.98 -0.76
C SER A 212 -10.77 1.44 -0.47
N ILE A 213 -10.16 0.80 0.54
CA ILE A 213 -8.77 1.03 0.92
C ILE A 213 -8.15 -0.35 1.13
N SER A 214 -7.27 -0.76 0.22
CA SER A 214 -6.69 -2.11 0.22
C SER A 214 -7.80 -3.20 0.16
N ASN A 215 -7.86 -4.07 1.17
CA ASN A 215 -8.88 -5.12 1.31
C ASN A 215 -10.10 -4.70 2.15
N LEU A 216 -10.20 -3.42 2.51
CA LEU A 216 -11.36 -2.88 3.22
C LEU A 216 -12.34 -2.26 2.22
N LYS A 217 -13.58 -2.74 2.21
CA LYS A 217 -14.72 -2.07 1.58
C LYS A 217 -15.42 -1.24 2.65
N LEU A 218 -15.54 0.05 2.42
CA LEU A 218 -16.11 1.00 3.36
C LEU A 218 -17.46 1.47 2.83
N ASN A 219 -18.50 1.28 3.62
CA ASN A 219 -19.79 1.93 3.43
C ASN A 219 -19.82 3.15 4.35
N ILE A 220 -20.02 4.32 3.80
CA ILE A 220 -19.87 5.59 4.50
C ILE A 220 -21.19 6.34 4.46
N ASN A 221 -21.70 6.69 5.64
CA ASN A 221 -22.78 7.64 5.82
C ASN A 221 -22.15 8.99 6.11
N LEU A 222 -22.40 9.98 5.28
CA LEU A 222 -21.86 11.32 5.40
C LEU A 222 -22.92 12.25 6.00
N TYR A 223 -22.55 12.91 7.08
CA TYR A 223 -23.38 13.88 7.79
C TYR A 223 -22.66 15.23 7.87
N TYR A 224 -23.41 16.30 7.92
CA TYR A 224 -22.86 17.64 8.14
C TYR A 224 -23.67 18.44 9.14
N LYS A 225 -23.06 19.48 9.68
CA LYS A 225 -23.69 20.47 10.55
C LYS A 225 -23.00 21.82 10.37
N PHE A 226 -23.79 22.87 10.19
CA PHE A 226 -23.25 24.22 10.25
C PHE A 226 -22.96 24.63 11.68
N SER A 227 -21.72 25.06 11.94
CA SER A 227 -21.27 25.50 13.27
C SER A 227 -20.05 26.41 13.14
N ASN A 228 -20.02 27.47 13.94
CA ASN A 228 -18.81 28.29 14.11
C ASN A 228 -17.95 27.80 15.29
N LYS A 229 -18.44 26.85 16.09
CA LYS A 229 -17.73 26.24 17.22
C LYS A 229 -17.38 24.81 16.88
N ILE A 230 -16.15 24.39 17.20
CA ILE A 230 -15.62 23.03 16.99
C ILE A 230 -14.96 22.54 18.28
N PRO A 231 -14.89 21.21 18.49
CA PRO A 231 -14.15 20.66 19.64
C PRO A 231 -12.67 21.05 19.59
N ARG A 232 -12.02 21.18 20.76
CA ARG A 232 -10.62 21.63 20.90
C ARG A 232 -9.59 20.86 20.03
N ALA A 233 -9.84 19.59 19.76
CA ALA A 233 -8.94 18.75 18.95
C ALA A 233 -9.05 18.98 17.43
N TYR A 234 -9.89 19.90 16.99
CA TYR A 234 -10.14 20.19 15.58
C TYR A 234 -9.58 21.54 15.17
N SER A 235 -9.19 21.63 13.91
CA SER A 235 -8.80 22.88 13.24
C SER A 235 -9.61 23.11 11.97
N TRP A 236 -9.84 24.39 11.62
CA TRP A 236 -10.52 24.75 10.41
C TRP A 236 -9.62 24.58 9.19
N TYR A 237 -10.12 23.91 8.19
CA TYR A 237 -9.45 23.64 6.91
C TYR A 237 -10.24 24.31 5.79
N SER A 238 -9.59 25.20 5.03
CA SER A 238 -10.23 25.91 3.92
C SER A 238 -10.39 25.00 2.70
N LEU A 239 -11.57 25.00 2.08
CA LEU A 239 -11.82 24.28 0.83
C LEU A 239 -11.15 24.95 -0.38
N LYS A 240 -11.02 26.29 -0.34
CA LYS A 240 -10.51 27.09 -1.46
C LYS A 240 -8.99 27.23 -1.47
N ASN A 241 -8.35 27.32 -0.31
CA ASN A 241 -6.95 27.69 -0.19
C ASN A 241 -6.18 26.68 0.67
N ASN A 242 -5.68 25.62 0.03
CA ASN A 242 -5.12 24.47 0.71
C ASN A 242 -3.61 24.39 0.57
N ARG A 243 -2.90 24.78 1.62
CA ARG A 243 -1.47 24.50 1.78
C ARG A 243 -1.19 23.25 2.60
N GLU A 244 -2.19 22.71 3.32
CA GLU A 244 -2.00 21.52 4.15
C GLU A 244 -2.32 20.23 3.40
N PHE A 245 -1.49 19.23 3.63
CA PHE A 245 -1.71 17.89 3.10
C PHE A 245 -2.91 17.22 3.79
N VAL A 246 -3.79 16.65 2.99
CA VAL A 246 -4.85 15.73 3.44
C VAL A 246 -4.82 14.46 2.59
N PRO A 247 -5.09 13.27 3.18
CA PRO A 247 -5.09 12.02 2.43
C PRO A 247 -6.22 12.00 1.38
N SER A 248 -6.04 11.19 0.34
CA SER A 248 -7.04 11.03 -0.75
C SER A 248 -8.43 10.67 -0.24
N PHE A 249 -8.51 9.93 0.88
CA PHE A 249 -9.77 9.63 1.56
C PHE A 249 -10.47 10.91 2.02
N THR A 250 -9.76 11.79 2.71
CA THR A 250 -10.28 13.09 3.16
C THR A 250 -10.68 13.95 1.95
N LYS A 251 -9.86 14.02 0.91
CA LYS A 251 -10.19 14.77 -0.31
C LYS A 251 -11.50 14.33 -0.96
N LYS A 252 -11.78 13.03 -0.99
CA LYS A 252 -13.06 12.52 -1.48
C LYS A 252 -14.24 13.05 -0.65
N ILE A 253 -14.10 13.12 0.68
CA ILE A 253 -15.12 13.68 1.58
C ILE A 253 -15.29 15.17 1.30
N LEU A 254 -14.18 15.92 1.21
CA LEU A 254 -14.20 17.37 0.96
C LEU A 254 -14.93 17.69 -0.35
N ARG A 255 -14.70 16.92 -1.42
CA ARG A 255 -15.41 17.08 -2.70
C ARG A 255 -16.92 16.85 -2.58
N GLN A 256 -17.37 15.93 -1.71
CA GLN A 256 -18.79 15.70 -1.48
C GLN A 256 -19.43 16.87 -0.71
N ILE A 257 -18.68 17.46 0.21
CA ILE A 257 -19.14 18.61 1.02
C ILE A 257 -19.10 19.91 0.21
N SER A 258 -18.16 20.09 -0.72
CA SER A 258 -18.08 21.29 -1.56
C SER A 258 -19.32 21.50 -2.44
N SER A 259 -20.11 20.45 -2.70
CA SER A 259 -21.39 20.57 -3.42
C SER A 259 -22.51 21.24 -2.61
N LEU A 260 -22.27 21.58 -1.34
CA LEU A 260 -23.22 22.30 -0.49
C LEU A 260 -23.09 23.83 -0.60
N TYR A 261 -22.12 24.31 -1.36
CA TYR A 261 -21.85 25.71 -1.61
C TYR A 261 -21.90 26.00 -3.11
#